data_a0ce7c46f23562380cab0cd9bbc5a573
#
_entry.id   a0ce7c46f23562380cab0cd9bbc5a573
#
_cell.length_a   1.000
_cell.length_b   1.000
_cell.length_c   1.000
_cell.angle_alpha   90.00
_cell.angle_beta   90.00
_cell.angle_gamma   90.00
#
_symmetry.space_group_name_H-M   'P 1'
#
loop_
_entity.id
_entity.type
_entity.pdbx_description
1 polymer ?
#
loop_
_entity_poly.entity_id
_entity_poly.type
_entity_poly.pdbx_seq_one_letter_code
_entity_poly.pdbx_strand_id
1 'polypeptide(L)' 'VKAAEAHDLKDDELIAKLIDAKQEKFNLRFRQATGELENTARIGVARRDVAKLLTVARERGIDVEKELKK' A
#
# COMPACT_ATOMS: atom_id res chain seq x y z
N VAL A 1 -3.99 1.76 -7.98
CA VAL A 1 -5.26 2.10 -7.30
C VAL A 1 -5.55 3.58 -7.46
N LYS A 2 -6.74 3.89 -7.93
CA LYS A 2 -7.17 5.29 -8.05
C LYS A 2 -7.73 5.77 -6.70
N ALA A 3 -7.59 7.07 -6.43
CA ALA A 3 -8.10 7.63 -5.18
C ALA A 3 -9.60 7.37 -4.99
N ALA A 4 -10.38 7.48 -6.07
CA ALA A 4 -11.82 7.22 -6.02
C ALA A 4 -12.13 5.77 -5.60
N GLU A 5 -11.37 4.81 -6.11
CA GLU A 5 -11.51 3.40 -5.73
C GLU A 5 -11.20 3.20 -4.24
N ALA A 6 -10.15 3.84 -3.76
CA ALA A 6 -9.79 3.77 -2.35
C ALA A 6 -10.89 4.34 -1.45
N HIS A 7 -11.53 5.44 -1.86
CA HIS A 7 -12.63 6.05 -1.11
C HIS A 7 -13.88 5.19 -1.08
N ASP A 8 -14.10 4.35 -2.10
CA ASP A 8 -15.28 3.48 -2.17
C ASP A 8 -15.13 2.19 -1.37
N LEU A 9 -13.93 1.87 -0.92
CA LEU A 9 -13.67 0.64 -0.16
C LEU A 9 -14.23 0.75 1.26
N LYS A 10 -14.72 -0.38 1.78
CA LYS A 10 -15.07 -0.50 3.20
C LYS A 10 -13.78 -0.55 4.02
N ASP A 11 -13.90 -0.27 5.33
CA ASP A 11 -12.74 -0.22 6.21
C ASP A 11 -11.93 -1.52 6.18
N ASP A 12 -12.60 -2.67 6.25
CA ASP A 12 -11.93 -3.97 6.21
C ASP A 12 -11.19 -4.20 4.89
N GLU A 13 -11.83 -3.84 3.78
CA GLU A 13 -11.26 -3.97 2.47
C GLU A 13 -10.07 -3.01 2.29
N LEU A 14 -10.21 -1.79 2.82
CA LEU A 14 -9.15 -0.79 2.75
C LEU A 14 -7.91 -1.27 3.49
N ILE A 15 -8.08 -1.81 4.70
CA ILE A 15 -6.96 -2.34 5.49
C ILE A 15 -6.31 -3.52 4.78
N ALA A 16 -7.10 -4.44 4.24
CA ALA A 16 -6.58 -5.60 3.52
C ALA A 16 -5.75 -5.18 2.31
N LYS A 17 -6.25 -4.23 1.52
CA LYS A 17 -5.51 -3.71 0.37
C LYS A 17 -4.25 -2.97 0.77
N LEU A 18 -4.29 -2.25 1.88
CA LEU A 18 -3.12 -1.55 2.40
C LEU A 18 -2.02 -2.53 2.82
N ILE A 19 -2.39 -3.62 3.49
CA ILE A 19 -1.45 -4.67 3.88
C ILE A 19 -0.82 -5.29 2.63
N ASP A 20 -1.63 -5.65 1.64
CA ASP A 20 -1.15 -6.23 0.38
C ASP A 20 -0.20 -5.26 -0.34
N ALA A 21 -0.55 -3.99 -0.40
CA ALA A 21 0.27 -2.97 -1.05
C ALA A 21 1.62 -2.79 -0.34
N LYS A 22 1.63 -2.84 0.98
CA LYS A 22 2.87 -2.74 1.76
C LYS A 22 3.75 -3.96 1.54
N GLN A 23 3.17 -5.15 1.49
CA GLN A 23 3.92 -6.37 1.20
C GLN A 23 4.52 -6.33 -0.19
N GLU A 24 3.76 -5.90 -1.18
CA GLU A 24 4.27 -5.76 -2.54
C GLU A 24 5.43 -4.77 -2.61
N LYS A 25 5.29 -3.62 -1.96
CA LYS A 25 6.35 -2.62 -1.90
C LYS A 25 7.61 -3.20 -1.28
N PHE A 26 7.47 -3.95 -0.19
CA PHE A 26 8.60 -4.59 0.48
C PHE A 26 9.27 -5.62 -0.43
N ASN A 27 8.49 -6.46 -1.10
CA ASN A 27 9.01 -7.48 -2.01
C ASN A 27 9.75 -6.84 -3.20
N LEU A 28 9.21 -5.76 -3.75
CA LEU A 28 9.86 -5.05 -4.86
C LEU A 28 11.19 -4.44 -4.42
N ARG A 29 11.25 -3.88 -3.21
CA ARG A 29 12.49 -3.35 -2.66
C ARG A 29 13.52 -4.45 -2.45
N PHE A 30 13.09 -5.60 -1.96
CA PHE A 30 13.96 -6.74 -1.77
C PHE A 30 14.54 -7.22 -3.11
N ARG A 31 13.71 -7.32 -4.14
CA ARG A 31 14.15 -7.71 -5.47
C ARG A 31 15.14 -6.70 -6.06
N GLN A 32 14.90 -5.43 -5.82
CA GLN A 32 15.84 -4.38 -6.26
C GLN A 32 17.20 -4.54 -5.58
N ALA A 33 17.20 -4.81 -4.29
CA ALA A 33 18.43 -4.99 -3.53
C ALA A 33 19.24 -6.21 -4.00
N THR A 34 18.56 -7.27 -4.46
CA THR A 34 19.22 -8.48 -4.97
C THR A 34 19.54 -8.40 -6.46
N GLY A 35 19.17 -7.31 -7.13
CA GLY A 35 19.42 -7.12 -8.56
C GLY A 35 18.45 -7.85 -9.47
N GLU A 36 17.40 -8.45 -8.93
CA GLU A 36 16.40 -9.17 -9.71
C GLU A 36 15.38 -8.27 -10.40
N LEU A 37 15.21 -7.05 -9.90
CA LEU A 37 14.24 -6.11 -10.43
C LEU A 37 14.87 -5.18 -11.45
N GLU A 38 14.49 -5.33 -12.72
CA GLU A 38 15.00 -4.50 -13.81
C GLU A 38 14.26 -3.17 -13.94
N ASN A 39 12.96 -3.15 -13.60
CA ASN A 39 12.12 -1.97 -13.77
C ASN A 39 11.74 -1.36 -12.42
N THR A 40 12.41 -0.25 -12.06
CA THR A 40 12.15 0.45 -10.80
C THR A 40 10.85 1.24 -10.80
N ALA A 41 10.19 1.42 -11.95
CA ALA A 41 8.91 2.11 -12.03
C ALA A 41 7.82 1.41 -11.18
N ARG A 42 7.90 0.10 -11.04
CA ARG A 42 6.97 -0.67 -10.21
C ARG A 42 7.02 -0.24 -8.75
N ILE A 43 8.21 0.10 -8.25
CA ILE A 43 8.38 0.58 -6.88
C ILE A 43 7.63 1.90 -6.69
N GLY A 44 7.72 2.80 -7.67
CA GLY A 44 7.00 4.07 -7.65
C GLY A 44 5.49 3.89 -7.61
N VAL A 45 4.96 2.97 -8.41
CA VAL A 45 3.53 2.64 -8.43
C VAL A 45 3.09 2.09 -7.07
N ALA A 46 3.83 1.14 -6.52
CA ALA A 46 3.53 0.55 -5.21
C ALA A 46 3.52 1.60 -4.11
N ARG A 47 4.49 2.52 -4.11
CA ARG A 47 4.55 3.62 -3.14
C ARG A 47 3.34 4.53 -3.24
N ARG A 48 2.91 4.86 -4.45
CA ARG A 48 1.73 5.70 -4.68
C ARG A 48 0.47 5.02 -4.18
N ASP A 49 0.31 3.72 -4.44
CA ASP A 49 -0.84 2.96 -3.98
C ASP A 49 -0.90 2.93 -2.45
N VAL A 50 0.22 2.67 -1.79
CA VAL A 50 0.30 2.71 -0.33
C VAL A 50 -0.09 4.10 0.19
N ALA A 51 0.43 5.16 -0.43
CA ALA A 51 0.14 6.52 -0.01
C ALA A 51 -1.33 6.86 -0.14
N LYS A 52 -1.97 6.48 -1.25
CA LYS A 52 -3.40 6.72 -1.47
C LYS A 52 -4.27 6.00 -0.46
N LEU A 53 -4.00 4.72 -0.24
CA LEU A 53 -4.74 3.92 0.72
C LEU A 53 -4.56 4.44 2.14
N LEU A 54 -3.33 4.81 2.49
CA LEU A 54 -3.01 5.36 3.80
C LEU A 54 -3.72 6.69 4.04
N THR A 55 -3.75 7.56 3.03
CA THR A 55 -4.43 8.85 3.11
C THR A 55 -5.92 8.66 3.40
N VAL A 56 -6.58 7.76 2.67
CA VAL A 56 -8.01 7.48 2.89
C VAL A 56 -8.24 6.91 4.28
N ALA A 57 -7.38 6.00 4.74
CA ALA A 57 -7.48 5.43 6.08
C ALA A 57 -7.37 6.51 7.16
N ARG A 58 -6.44 7.44 7.01
CA ARG A 58 -6.28 8.56 7.95
C ARG A 58 -7.50 9.48 7.95
N GLU A 59 -8.08 9.74 6.78
CA GLU A 59 -9.30 10.55 6.67
C GLU A 59 -10.47 9.92 7.42
N ARG A 60 -10.51 8.58 7.46
CA ARG A 60 -11.55 7.84 8.17
C ARG A 60 -11.25 7.66 9.65
N GLY A 61 -10.08 8.11 10.12
CA GLY A 61 -9.67 7.95 11.50
C GLY A 61 -9.21 6.55 11.86
N ILE A 62 -8.84 5.73 10.87
CA ILE A 62 -8.33 4.37 11.09
C ILE A 62 -6.87 4.43 11.49
N ASP A 63 -6.51 3.79 12.60
CA ASP A 63 -5.12 3.65 13.01
C ASP A 63 -4.50 2.45 12.30
N VAL A 64 -3.94 2.71 11.13
CA VAL A 64 -3.36 1.67 10.27
C VAL A 64 -2.18 0.98 10.94
N GLU A 65 -1.34 1.73 11.63
CA GLU A 65 -0.17 1.15 12.30
C GLU A 65 -0.57 0.15 13.38
N LYS A 66 -1.60 0.47 14.14
CA LYS A 66 -2.13 -0.42 15.18
C LYS A 66 -2.71 -1.68 14.54
N GLU A 67 -3.45 -1.54 13.44
CA GLU A 67 -4.02 -2.68 12.72
C GLU A 67 -2.94 -3.56 12.09
N LEU A 68 -1.87 -2.96 11.60
CA LEU A 68 -0.77 -3.70 10.98
C LEU A 68 0.12 -4.43 11.98
N LYS A 69 0.10 -4.03 13.23
CA LYS A 69 0.90 -4.65 14.29
C LYS A 69 0.22 -5.84 14.95
N LYS A 70 -1.01 -6.09 14.61
CA LYS A 70 -1.73 -7.25 15.15
C LYS A 70 -1.21 -8.56 14.58
#